data_22a0e22dd6d7220d7f33538c39c558f5
#
_entry.id   22a0e22dd6d7220d7f33538c39c558f5
#
_cell.length_a   1.000
_cell.length_b   1.000
_cell.length_c   1.000
_cell.angle_alpha   90.00
_cell.angle_beta   90.00
_cell.angle_gamma   90.00
#
_symmetry.space_group_name_H-M   'P 1'
#
loop_
_entity.id
_entity.type
_entity.pdbx_description
1 polymer ?
#
loop_
_entity_poly.entity_id
_entity_poly.type
_entity_poly.pdbx_seq_one_letter_code
_entity_poly.pdbx_strand_id
1 'polypeptide(L)'
;ELMDDDKTDLADETETYIMNEFSEQVTGFPKIKRLSTNEVVYINKSVFRIGKDKNCVDYFIDNVAVSRSHADIIVRGTRCFIVDLKSKNKTYINDNVIPINTEYELHNDDVITLADEEFIINF
;
A
#
# COMPACT_ATOMS: atom_id res chain seq x y z
N GLU A 1 33.49 2.74 20.02
CA GLU A 1 33.30 2.47 19.86
C GLU A 1 32.67 2.25 19.38
N LEU A 2 33.00 2.83 19.80
CA LEU A 2 32.69 2.50 19.51
C LEU A 2 32.15 2.27 19.09
N MET A 3 32.46 2.46 19.52
CA MET A 3 32.24 2.07 19.24
C MET A 3 31.69 1.71 18.87
N ASP A 4 32.22 2.26 19.38
CA ASP A 4 31.98 1.82 19.09
C ASP A 4 31.31 1.62 18.65
N ASP A 5 31.82 2.06 19.11
CA ASP A 5 31.55 1.64 18.79
C ASP A 5 30.85 1.55 18.24
N ASP A 6 31.38 2.00 18.75
CA ASP A 6 31.12 1.62 18.35
C ASP A 6 30.37 1.66 17.70
N LYS A 7 30.42 1.95 18.00
CA LYS A 7 30.15 1.74 17.48
C LYS A 7 29.44 1.71 16.86
N THR A 8 30.08 2.23 17.23
CA THR A 8 29.76 1.86 16.70
C THR A 8 29.07 1.91 16.09
N ASP A 9 29.49 2.41 16.54
CA ASP A 9 29.10 2.07 16.10
C ASP A 9 28.39 2.21 15.38
N LEU A 10 28.76 2.69 15.60
CA LEU A 10 28.47 2.36 15.04
C LEU A 10 27.86 2.45 14.33
N ALA A 11 28.35 3.00 14.42
CA ALA A 11 28.07 2.55 13.98
C ALA A 11 27.64 2.63 13.38
N ASP A 12 27.79 3.07 13.60
CA ASP A 12 27.51 2.67 13.24
C ASP A 12 27.01 2.69 12.54
N GLU A 13 27.15 3.02 12.48
CA GLU A 13 26.90 2.56 12.05
C GLU A 13 26.32 2.45 11.41
N THR A 14 26.84 3.06 11.30
CA THR A 14 26.45 2.43 10.90
C THR A 14 25.86 2.61 10.26
N GLU A 15 25.86 3.04 10.08
CA GLU A 15 25.36 2.62 9.77
C GLU A 15 24.81 2.51 9.03
N THR A 16 25.10 2.94 8.67
CA THR A 16 24.63 2.37 8.21
C THR A 16 24.22 2.11 7.55
N TYR A 17 24.33 2.24 7.14
CA TYR A 17 23.73 1.45 6.68
C TYR A 17 23.21 1.18 6.07
N ILE A 18 22.99 1.14 5.94
CA ILE A 18 22.58 0.60 5.43
C ILE A 18 21.86 0.75 4.79
N MET A 19 21.66 0.89 4.21
CA MET A 19 20.96 0.94 3.64
C MET A 19 20.56 0.53 2.84
N ASN A 20 20.24 0.34 2.13
CA ASN A 20 19.58 -0.16 1.46
C ASN A 20 19.21 -1.19 1.27
N GLU A 21 19.28 -1.69 0.90
CA GLU A 21 18.61 -2.66 0.71
C GLU A 21 17.72 -3.13 1.59
N PHE A 22 17.74 -3.13 2.13
CA PHE A 22 16.83 -3.43 3.14
C PHE A 22 15.83 -2.35 3.30
N SER A 23 15.64 -1.55 2.33
CA SER A 23 14.80 -0.39 2.48
C SER A 23 13.37 -0.75 2.82
N GLU A 24 12.81 -1.82 2.24
CA GLU A 24 11.45 -2.17 2.55
C GLU A 24 11.29 -2.63 3.98
N GLN A 25 12.28 -3.26 4.54
CA GLN A 25 12.21 -3.64 5.93
C GLN A 25 12.32 -2.46 6.85
N VAL A 26 13.08 -1.46 6.42
CA VAL A 26 13.26 -0.25 7.20
C VAL A 26 12.00 0.58 7.25
N THR A 27 11.28 0.66 6.15
CA THR A 27 10.10 1.51 6.08
C THR A 27 8.97 0.98 6.94
N GLY A 28 8.79 -0.33 7.00
CA GLY A 28 7.66 -0.90 7.71
C GLY A 28 6.31 -0.58 7.09
N PHE A 29 6.27 0.02 5.91
CA PHE A 29 5.02 0.36 5.25
C PHE A 29 4.43 -0.86 4.54
N PRO A 30 3.10 -0.99 4.53
CA PRO A 30 2.45 -1.95 3.64
C PRO A 30 2.72 -1.56 2.19
N LYS A 31 2.61 -2.54 1.30
CA LYS A 31 2.79 -2.28 -0.12
C LYS A 31 1.76 -3.05 -0.92
N ILE A 32 1.39 -2.51 -2.08
CA ILE A 32 0.56 -3.20 -3.05
C ILE A 32 1.36 -3.37 -4.33
N LYS A 33 1.19 -4.52 -4.96
CA LYS A 33 1.82 -4.81 -6.25
C LYS A 33 0.72 -4.91 -7.30
N ARG A 34 0.78 -4.03 -8.29
CA ARG A 34 -0.17 -4.04 -9.40
C ARG A 34 0.20 -5.16 -10.35
N LEU A 35 -0.72 -6.09 -10.57
CA LEU A 35 -0.37 -7.30 -11.32
C LEU A 35 -0.20 -7.06 -12.81
N SER A 36 -0.92 -6.09 -13.39
CA SER A 36 -0.80 -5.82 -14.83
C SER A 36 0.54 -5.21 -15.22
N THR A 37 1.21 -4.52 -14.29
CA THR A 37 2.45 -3.78 -14.58
C THR A 37 3.63 -4.24 -13.74
N ASN A 38 3.37 -5.02 -12.68
CA ASN A 38 4.36 -5.39 -11.66
C ASN A 38 4.87 -4.19 -10.85
N GLU A 39 4.20 -3.07 -10.93
CA GLU A 39 4.55 -1.89 -10.16
C GLU A 39 4.26 -2.11 -8.68
N VAL A 40 5.20 -1.74 -7.82
CA VAL A 40 5.05 -1.83 -6.36
C VAL A 40 4.87 -0.43 -5.81
N VAL A 41 3.81 -0.25 -5.02
CA VAL A 41 3.47 1.05 -4.44
C VAL A 41 3.41 0.89 -2.93
N TYR A 42 4.15 1.74 -2.21
CA TYR A 42 4.14 1.71 -0.75
C TYR A 42 3.02 2.59 -0.22
N ILE A 43 2.29 2.07 0.76
CA ILE A 43 1.20 2.79 1.40
C ILE A 43 1.81 3.59 2.56
N ASN A 44 2.21 4.81 2.28
CA ASN A 44 3.01 5.62 3.20
C ASN A 44 2.20 6.70 3.90
N LYS A 45 0.88 6.53 3.98
CA LYS A 45 -0.03 7.46 4.66
C LYS A 45 -1.07 6.64 5.41
N SER A 46 -1.67 7.26 6.42
CA SER A 46 -2.74 6.58 7.17
C SER A 46 -4.01 6.41 6.36
N VAL A 47 -4.26 7.29 5.40
CA VAL A 47 -5.35 7.14 4.42
C VAL A 47 -4.76 7.35 3.05
N PHE A 48 -4.76 6.30 2.24
CA PHE A 48 -4.10 6.29 0.93
C PHE A 48 -5.16 6.04 -0.13
N ARG A 49 -5.40 7.06 -0.95
CA ARG A 49 -6.49 7.02 -1.95
C ARG A 49 -5.99 6.57 -3.31
N ILE A 50 -6.78 5.71 -3.95
CA ILE A 50 -6.45 5.15 -5.26
C ILE A 50 -7.60 5.45 -6.21
N GLY A 51 -7.28 5.88 -7.43
CA GLY A 51 -8.30 6.16 -8.43
C GLY A 51 -7.72 6.70 -9.71
N LYS A 52 -8.63 7.20 -10.55
CA LYS A 52 -8.30 7.67 -11.90
C LYS A 52 -8.09 9.19 -11.98
N ASP A 53 -8.42 9.93 -10.95
CA ASP A 53 -8.23 11.38 -10.94
C ASP A 53 -6.92 11.71 -10.23
N LYS A 54 -5.86 11.92 -10.98
CA LYS A 54 -4.54 12.15 -10.40
C LYS A 54 -4.45 13.40 -9.54
N ASN A 55 -5.42 14.30 -9.63
CA ASN A 55 -5.45 15.48 -8.77
C ASN A 55 -6.05 15.20 -7.39
N CYS A 56 -6.68 14.05 -7.22
CA CYS A 56 -7.42 13.71 -6.00
C CYS A 56 -6.92 12.45 -5.30
N VAL A 57 -5.95 11.75 -5.88
CA VAL A 57 -5.53 10.44 -5.37
C VAL A 57 -4.05 10.43 -5.05
N ASP A 58 -3.66 9.46 -4.22
CA ASP A 58 -2.25 9.21 -3.90
C ASP A 58 -1.62 8.26 -4.91
N TYR A 59 -2.40 7.36 -5.48
CA TYR A 59 -1.94 6.49 -6.56
C TYR A 59 -2.92 6.56 -7.72
N PHE A 60 -2.40 7.01 -8.85
CA PHE A 60 -3.18 7.20 -10.08
C PHE A 60 -3.16 5.93 -10.92
N ILE A 61 -4.34 5.48 -11.35
CA ILE A 61 -4.50 4.36 -12.26
C ILE A 61 -5.14 4.86 -13.55
N ASP A 62 -4.42 4.75 -14.65
CA ASP A 62 -4.93 5.16 -15.96
C ASP A 62 -5.77 4.02 -16.54
N ASN A 63 -7.01 3.91 -16.08
CA ASN A 63 -7.93 2.87 -16.51
C ASN A 63 -9.35 3.42 -16.42
N VAL A 64 -10.05 3.45 -17.54
CA VAL A 64 -11.39 4.06 -17.62
C VAL A 64 -12.42 3.34 -16.74
N ALA A 65 -12.19 2.06 -16.40
CA ALA A 65 -13.09 1.31 -15.55
C ALA A 65 -12.94 1.66 -14.08
N VAL A 66 -11.85 2.30 -13.70
CA VAL A 66 -11.57 2.73 -12.33
C VAL A 66 -12.24 4.08 -12.10
N SER A 67 -12.88 4.26 -10.94
CA SER A 67 -13.51 5.54 -10.60
C SER A 67 -12.46 6.58 -10.22
N ARG A 68 -12.83 7.87 -10.31
CA ARG A 68 -11.91 8.97 -9.98
C ARG A 68 -11.29 8.79 -8.59
N SER A 69 -12.12 8.57 -7.59
CA SER A 69 -11.72 8.17 -6.23
C SER A 69 -12.37 6.83 -6.00
N HIS A 70 -11.61 5.75 -6.17
CA HIS A 70 -12.18 4.41 -6.21
C HIS A 70 -12.22 3.79 -4.81
N ALA A 71 -11.11 3.83 -4.11
CA ALA A 71 -11.00 3.21 -2.80
C ALA A 71 -9.92 3.90 -1.97
N ASP A 72 -10.08 3.82 -0.65
CA ASP A 72 -9.05 4.23 0.31
C ASP A 72 -8.50 3.00 1.01
N ILE A 73 -7.18 2.93 1.13
CA ILE A 73 -6.54 1.97 2.02
C ILE A 73 -6.19 2.73 3.30
N ILE A 74 -6.60 2.17 4.43
CA ILE A 74 -6.41 2.79 5.74
C ILE A 74 -5.45 1.94 6.53
N VAL A 75 -4.44 2.58 7.12
CA VAL A 75 -3.41 1.91 7.93
C VAL A 75 -3.56 2.37 9.36
N ARG A 76 -3.78 1.42 10.28
CA ARG A 76 -3.86 1.68 11.72
C ARG A 76 -2.92 0.73 12.44
N GLY A 77 -1.75 1.23 12.81
CA GLY A 77 -0.74 0.38 13.44
C GLY A 77 -0.31 -0.73 12.49
N THR A 78 -0.53 -1.96 12.89
CA THR A 78 -0.17 -3.12 12.07
C THR A 78 -1.34 -3.66 11.23
N ARG A 79 -2.48 -2.96 11.25
CA ARG A 79 -3.69 -3.41 10.55
C ARG A 79 -3.98 -2.51 9.37
N CYS A 80 -4.50 -3.12 8.31
CA CYS A 80 -4.89 -2.40 7.09
C CYS A 80 -6.35 -2.69 6.77
N PHE A 81 -7.03 -1.66 6.26
CA PHE A 81 -8.45 -1.75 5.88
C PHE A 81 -8.61 -1.11 4.52
N ILE A 82 -9.66 -1.48 3.81
CA ILE A 82 -10.01 -0.84 2.54
C ILE A 82 -11.47 -0.42 2.57
N VAL A 83 -11.74 0.74 1.96
CA VAL A 83 -13.09 1.30 1.85
C VAL A 83 -13.36 1.59 0.39
N ASP A 84 -14.43 1.01 -0.16
CA ASP A 84 -14.89 1.36 -1.49
C ASP A 84 -15.65 2.69 -1.41
N LEU A 85 -15.27 3.67 -2.23
CA LEU A 85 -15.82 5.03 -2.19
C LEU A 85 -16.98 5.18 -3.16
N LYS A 86 -17.92 4.22 -3.16
CA LYS A 86 -19.06 4.20 -4.07
C LYS A 86 -18.60 4.12 -5.52
N SER A 87 -17.62 3.29 -5.78
CA SER A 87 -17.09 3.13 -7.12
C SER A 87 -18.12 2.55 -8.07
N LYS A 88 -18.00 2.91 -9.35
CA LYS A 88 -18.93 2.44 -10.37
C LYS A 88 -18.82 0.94 -10.58
N ASN A 89 -17.60 0.44 -10.65
CA ASN A 89 -17.34 -0.96 -10.99
C ASN A 89 -16.88 -1.80 -9.80
N LYS A 90 -17.03 -1.27 -8.59
CA LYS A 90 -16.87 -2.01 -7.33
C LYS A 90 -15.42 -2.33 -7.00
N THR A 91 -15.25 -2.74 -5.76
CA THR A 91 -14.00 -3.23 -5.19
C THR A 91 -14.24 -4.66 -4.70
N TYR A 92 -13.30 -5.54 -5.00
CA TYR A 92 -13.37 -6.95 -4.59
C TYR A 92 -12.16 -7.31 -3.78
N ILE A 93 -12.33 -8.15 -2.78
CA ILE A 93 -11.22 -8.73 -2.03
C ILE A 93 -11.34 -10.24 -2.17
N ASN A 94 -10.30 -10.85 -2.77
CA ASN A 94 -10.29 -12.30 -3.05
C ASN A 94 -11.56 -12.71 -3.79
N ASP A 95 -11.94 -11.92 -4.81
CA ASP A 95 -13.09 -12.14 -5.69
C ASP A 95 -14.45 -11.91 -5.03
N ASN A 96 -14.48 -11.38 -3.81
CA ASN A 96 -15.75 -11.06 -3.13
C ASN A 96 -15.94 -9.56 -3.11
N VAL A 97 -17.09 -9.09 -3.61
CA VAL A 97 -17.41 -7.67 -3.61
C VAL A 97 -17.58 -7.19 -2.16
N ILE A 98 -17.00 -6.04 -1.84
CA ILE A 98 -17.14 -5.46 -0.52
C ILE A 98 -18.23 -4.38 -0.52
N PRO A 99 -18.88 -4.15 0.65
CA PRO A 99 -19.88 -3.08 0.75
C PRO A 99 -19.25 -1.71 0.55
N ILE A 100 -20.00 -0.78 -0.02
CA ILE A 100 -19.53 0.59 -0.19
C ILE A 100 -19.46 1.30 1.16
N ASN A 101 -18.50 2.24 1.27
CA ASN A 101 -18.34 3.12 2.44
C ASN A 101 -18.23 2.36 3.76
N THR A 102 -17.72 1.14 3.71
CA THR A 102 -17.56 0.28 4.89
C THR A 102 -16.14 -0.23 4.95
N GLU A 103 -15.51 -0.15 6.12
CA GLU A 103 -14.17 -0.66 6.29
C GLU A 103 -14.16 -2.18 6.23
N TYR A 104 -13.29 -2.72 5.41
CA TYR A 104 -13.08 -4.16 5.29
C TYR A 104 -11.62 -4.44 5.61
N GLU A 105 -11.38 -5.29 6.58
CA GLU A 105 -10.00 -5.55 7.02
C GLU A 105 -9.25 -6.39 5.99
N LEU A 106 -8.03 -5.94 5.67
CA LEU A 106 -7.14 -6.62 4.74
C LEU A 106 -6.16 -7.50 5.52
N HIS A 107 -5.78 -8.61 4.91
CA HIS A 107 -4.77 -9.52 5.45
C HIS A 107 -3.64 -9.65 4.44
N ASN A 108 -2.49 -10.10 4.92
CA ASN A 108 -1.34 -10.27 4.05
C ASN A 108 -1.67 -11.22 2.91
N ASP A 109 -1.24 -10.88 1.70
CA ASP A 109 -1.47 -11.63 0.46
C ASP A 109 -2.90 -11.55 -0.08
N ASP A 110 -3.77 -10.71 0.49
CA ASP A 110 -5.09 -10.50 -0.09
C ASP A 110 -4.98 -9.91 -1.50
N VAL A 111 -5.86 -10.36 -2.39
CA VAL A 111 -5.96 -9.82 -3.74
C VAL A 111 -7.05 -8.76 -3.75
N ILE A 112 -6.65 -7.54 -4.07
CA ILE A 112 -7.56 -6.39 -4.17
C ILE A 112 -7.85 -6.18 -5.65
N THR A 113 -9.13 -6.13 -6.02
CA THR A 113 -9.54 -5.83 -7.39
C THR A 113 -10.35 -4.55 -7.42
N LEU A 114 -9.85 -3.55 -8.14
CA LEU A 114 -10.54 -2.28 -8.36
C LEU A 114 -11.02 -2.27 -9.80
N ALA A 115 -12.31 -2.50 -10.00
CA ALA A 115 -12.87 -2.72 -11.33
C ALA A 115 -12.24 -3.98 -11.95
N ASP A 116 -11.27 -3.80 -12.87
CA ASP A 116 -10.56 -4.94 -13.47
C ASP A 116 -9.06 -4.90 -13.19
N GLU A 117 -8.60 -4.02 -12.29
CA GLU A 117 -7.19 -3.94 -11.91
C GLU A 117 -6.94 -4.72 -10.63
N GLU A 118 -6.00 -5.63 -10.68
CA GLU A 118 -5.70 -6.51 -9.54
C GLU A 118 -4.39 -6.12 -8.88
N PHE A 119 -4.39 -6.20 -7.56
CA PHE A 119 -3.23 -5.91 -6.72
C PHE A 119 -3.11 -6.98 -5.66
N ILE A 120 -1.89 -7.24 -5.20
CA ILE A 120 -1.65 -8.04 -4.00
C ILE A 120 -1.09 -7.13 -2.93
N ILE A 121 -1.66 -7.18 -1.73
CA ILE A 121 -1.16 -6.40 -0.60
C ILE A 121 -0.28 -7.27 0.29
N ASN A 122 0.82 -6.66 0.75
CA ASN A 122 1.75 -7.31 1.69
C ASN A 122 2.09 -6.34 2.82
N PHE A 123 2.17 -6.86 4.02
CA PHE A 123 2.57 -6.06 5.17
C PHE A 123 2.96 -6.94 6.37
#